data_397beff865fac255920274a3bad381ff
#
_entry.id   397beff865fac255920274a3bad381ff
#
_cell.length_a   1.000
_cell.length_b   1.000
_cell.length_c   1.000
_cell.angle_alpha   90.00
_cell.angle_beta   90.00
_cell.angle_gamma   90.00
#
_symmetry.space_group_name_H-M   'P 1'
#
loop_
_entity.id
_entity.type
_entity.pdbx_description
1 polymer ?
#
loop_
_entity_poly.entity_id
_entity_poly.type
_entity_poly.pdbx_seq_one_letter_code
_entity_poly.pdbx_strand_id
1 'polypeptide(L)'
;MPPQVEWADADEWTIGEPDLIVSSPRMVAPAVSADYHDELGPVPTGLTEDRYIKAVEVKEVRLWDDATQAEAREKARSGFGNFTIHHIGVHSSEVFTEQTDLSLEDRSRFRMVYSLGQNATVYPDDTGITLAADSELRFTVHLYSSGV
;
A
#
# COMPACT_ATOMS: atom_id res chain seq x y z
N MET A 1 -2.11 2.47 34.64
CA MET A 1 -1.99 2.77 33.19
C MET A 1 -1.84 1.44 32.46
N PRO A 2 -2.56 1.18 31.39
CA PRO A 2 -2.27 0.00 30.57
C PRO A 2 -0.84 0.11 30.04
N PRO A 3 -0.16 -1.02 29.79
CA PRO A 3 1.17 -0.99 29.19
C PRO A 3 1.13 -0.25 27.86
N GLN A 4 2.16 0.53 27.60
CA GLN A 4 2.31 1.20 26.32
C GLN A 4 2.46 0.14 25.22
N VAL A 5 1.65 0.23 24.17
CA VAL A 5 1.77 -0.67 23.02
C VAL A 5 3.05 -0.27 22.29
N GLU A 6 4.01 -1.16 22.23
CA GLU A 6 5.17 -1.01 21.33
C GLU A 6 4.68 -1.34 19.92
N TRP A 7 4.65 -0.35 19.07
CA TRP A 7 4.37 -0.56 17.65
C TRP A 7 5.60 -1.17 17.00
N ALA A 8 5.39 -2.18 16.15
CA ALA A 8 6.46 -2.73 15.33
C ALA A 8 7.16 -1.59 14.57
N ASP A 9 8.48 -1.69 14.44
CA ASP A 9 9.25 -0.70 13.72
C ASP A 9 8.68 -0.58 12.29
N ALA A 10 8.41 0.65 11.88
CA ALA A 10 7.84 0.90 10.56
C ALA A 10 8.75 0.40 9.41
N ASP A 11 10.01 0.20 9.72
CA ASP A 11 11.02 -0.28 8.77
C ASP A 11 11.08 -1.81 8.67
N GLU A 12 10.45 -2.55 9.60
CA GLU A 12 10.47 -4.02 9.58
C GLU A 12 9.22 -4.60 8.89
N TRP A 13 9.42 -5.61 8.04
CA TRP A 13 8.33 -6.39 7.46
C TRP A 13 7.81 -7.39 8.49
N THR A 14 6.49 -7.40 8.69
CA THR A 14 5.86 -8.26 9.72
C THR A 14 5.68 -9.71 9.25
N ILE A 15 5.60 -9.92 7.95
CA ILE A 15 5.41 -11.24 7.33
C ILE A 15 6.71 -11.86 6.78
N GLY A 16 7.85 -11.26 7.07
CA GLY A 16 9.17 -11.70 6.59
C GLY A 16 9.69 -10.86 5.44
N GLU A 17 10.89 -11.18 4.97
CA GLU A 17 11.54 -10.45 3.89
C GLU A 17 10.78 -10.63 2.57
N PRO A 18 10.45 -9.56 1.85
CA PRO A 18 9.67 -9.66 0.62
C PRO A 18 10.52 -10.13 -0.57
N ASP A 19 9.94 -10.98 -1.41
CA ASP A 19 10.53 -11.36 -2.70
C ASP A 19 10.37 -10.27 -3.76
N LEU A 20 9.37 -9.40 -3.60
CA LEU A 20 9.06 -8.31 -4.52
C LEU A 20 8.58 -7.09 -3.76
N ILE A 21 9.14 -5.94 -4.05
CA ILE A 21 8.69 -4.63 -3.56
C ILE A 21 8.29 -3.77 -4.75
N VAL A 22 7.05 -3.29 -4.75
CA VAL A 22 6.57 -2.31 -5.73
C VAL A 22 6.18 -1.04 -4.98
N SER A 23 6.84 0.06 -5.29
CA SER A 23 6.59 1.36 -4.65
C SER A 23 5.67 2.21 -5.49
N SER A 24 4.64 2.77 -4.89
CA SER A 24 3.80 3.78 -5.56
C SER A 24 4.62 5.03 -5.93
N PRO A 25 4.18 5.82 -6.89
CA PRO A 25 4.69 7.18 -7.06
C PRO A 25 4.55 7.97 -5.75
N ARG A 26 5.41 8.95 -5.57
CA ARG A 26 5.33 9.86 -4.42
C ARG A 26 4.08 10.72 -4.54
N MET A 27 3.43 10.92 -3.41
CA MET A 27 2.36 11.90 -3.28
C MET A 27 2.69 12.90 -2.18
N VAL A 28 2.12 14.08 -2.27
CA VAL A 28 2.24 15.11 -1.23
C VAL A 28 0.89 15.24 -0.55
N ALA A 29 0.85 14.99 0.77
CA ALA A 29 -0.36 15.22 1.54
C ALA A 29 -0.67 16.74 1.54
N PRO A 30 -1.88 17.15 1.15
CA PRO A 30 -2.25 18.56 1.16
C PRO A 30 -2.19 19.16 2.57
N ALA A 31 -1.77 20.42 2.68
CA ALA A 31 -1.72 21.15 3.95
C ALA A 31 -3.09 21.69 4.40
N VAL A 32 -4.18 21.17 3.86
CA VAL A 32 -5.55 21.54 4.23
C VAL A 32 -6.21 20.34 4.88
N SER A 33 -6.81 20.53 6.04
CA SER A 33 -7.51 19.45 6.76
C SER A 33 -8.73 19.00 5.98
N ALA A 34 -8.66 17.83 5.38
CA ALA A 34 -9.75 17.18 4.65
C ALA A 34 -9.42 15.74 4.32
N ASP A 35 -10.43 15.00 3.85
CA ASP A 35 -10.28 13.72 3.19
C ASP A 35 -9.93 13.91 1.72
N TYR A 36 -8.98 13.12 1.25
CA TYR A 36 -8.52 13.14 -0.13
C TYR A 36 -8.51 11.73 -0.71
N HIS A 37 -8.87 11.64 -1.97
CA HIS A 37 -8.78 10.43 -2.77
C HIS A 37 -7.88 10.69 -3.97
N ASP A 38 -6.97 9.77 -4.25
CA ASP A 38 -6.10 9.85 -5.42
C ASP A 38 -5.84 8.47 -6.00
N GLU A 39 -5.48 8.42 -7.27
CA GLU A 39 -5.05 7.21 -7.96
C GLU A 39 -3.63 7.38 -8.47
N LEU A 40 -2.73 6.51 -8.01
CA LEU A 40 -1.31 6.55 -8.33
C LEU A 40 -0.92 5.36 -9.20
N GLY A 41 -0.01 5.59 -10.11
CA GLY A 41 0.47 4.58 -11.06
C GLY A 41 -0.10 4.80 -12.46
N PRO A 42 0.00 3.81 -13.35
CA PRO A 42 0.50 2.45 -13.10
C PRO A 42 2.00 2.38 -12.84
N VAL A 43 2.39 1.34 -12.09
CA VAL A 43 3.79 1.03 -11.79
C VAL A 43 4.07 -0.41 -12.22
N PRO A 44 5.07 -0.65 -13.09
CA PRO A 44 5.43 -1.99 -13.51
C PRO A 44 5.89 -2.85 -12.33
N THR A 45 5.47 -4.10 -12.29
CA THR A 45 5.95 -5.09 -11.30
C THR A 45 7.36 -5.57 -11.60
N GLY A 46 7.77 -5.53 -12.86
CA GLY A 46 9.04 -6.10 -13.33
C GLY A 46 9.05 -7.63 -13.39
N LEU A 47 7.91 -8.29 -13.20
CA LEU A 47 7.79 -9.74 -13.31
C LEU A 47 7.90 -10.16 -14.78
N THR A 48 8.73 -11.16 -15.04
CA THR A 48 8.92 -11.77 -16.38
C THR A 48 8.17 -13.09 -16.52
N GLU A 49 7.55 -13.58 -15.46
CA GLU A 49 6.74 -14.79 -15.42
C GLU A 49 5.61 -14.62 -14.38
N ASP A 50 4.55 -15.39 -14.54
CA ASP A 50 3.43 -15.39 -13.58
C ASP A 50 3.91 -15.86 -12.20
N ARG A 51 3.45 -15.19 -11.15
CA ARG A 51 3.75 -15.52 -9.76
C ARG A 51 2.50 -15.75 -8.95
N TYR A 52 2.60 -16.71 -8.04
CA TYR A 52 1.58 -16.91 -7.01
C TYR A 52 1.95 -16.13 -5.76
N ILE A 53 1.12 -15.17 -5.42
CA ILE A 53 1.31 -14.33 -4.24
C ILE A 53 0.73 -15.05 -3.03
N LYS A 54 1.59 -15.35 -2.07
CA LYS A 54 1.27 -16.03 -0.83
C LYS A 54 0.93 -15.08 0.30
N ALA A 55 1.57 -13.92 0.30
CA ALA A 55 1.35 -12.89 1.28
C ALA A 55 1.62 -11.51 0.67
N VAL A 56 0.95 -10.50 1.20
CA VAL A 56 1.14 -9.10 0.82
C VAL A 56 1.17 -8.25 2.08
N GLU A 57 2.10 -7.34 2.13
CA GLU A 57 2.15 -6.31 3.16
C GLU A 57 2.30 -4.93 2.52
N VAL A 58 1.58 -3.95 3.03
CA VAL A 58 1.66 -2.55 2.60
C VAL A 58 2.27 -1.72 3.71
N LYS A 59 3.22 -0.87 3.35
CA LYS A 59 3.85 0.08 4.26
C LYS A 59 3.71 1.51 3.75
N GLU A 60 3.35 2.41 4.65
CA GLU A 60 3.44 3.84 4.42
C GLU A 60 4.87 4.30 4.71
N VAL A 61 5.56 4.80 3.69
CA VAL A 61 6.90 5.38 3.84
C VAL A 61 6.78 6.90 3.77
N ARG A 62 7.05 7.57 4.87
CA ARG A 62 7.03 9.03 4.95
C ARG A 62 8.39 9.58 4.60
N LEU A 63 8.39 10.46 3.61
CA LEU A 63 9.60 11.16 3.19
C LEU A 63 9.53 12.58 3.74
N TRP A 64 10.31 12.82 4.78
CA TRP A 64 10.48 14.14 5.37
C TRP A 64 11.74 14.79 4.81
N ASP A 65 11.73 16.11 4.70
CA ASP A 65 13.01 16.82 4.56
C ASP A 65 13.78 16.78 5.90
N ASP A 66 15.10 16.87 5.82
CA ASP A 66 15.98 16.71 6.99
C ASP A 66 15.72 17.74 8.11
N ALA A 67 15.18 18.91 7.77
CA ALA A 67 14.90 19.98 8.71
C ALA A 67 13.64 19.72 9.55
N THR A 68 12.64 19.07 8.97
CA THR A 68 11.34 18.81 9.60
C THR A 68 11.26 17.42 10.25
N GLN A 69 12.21 16.53 9.96
CA GLN A 69 12.17 15.15 10.41
C GLN A 69 12.11 15.00 11.94
N ALA A 70 12.90 15.78 12.68
CA ALA A 70 12.91 15.69 14.14
C ALA A 70 11.62 16.24 14.76
N GLU A 71 11.09 17.36 14.27
CA GLU A 71 9.84 17.94 14.72
C GLU A 71 8.64 17.07 14.33
N ALA A 72 8.66 16.48 13.16
CA ALA A 72 7.62 15.59 12.69
C ALA A 72 7.57 14.29 13.49
N ARG A 73 8.73 13.71 13.83
CA ARG A 73 8.80 12.53 14.72
C ARG A 73 8.29 12.83 16.12
N GLU A 74 8.56 14.01 16.64
CA GLU A 74 8.06 14.42 17.96
C GLU A 74 6.54 14.63 17.94
N LYS A 75 6.01 15.28 16.90
CA LYS A 75 4.56 15.41 16.69
C LYS A 75 3.89 14.05 16.47
N ALA A 76 4.53 13.17 15.76
CA ALA A 76 4.05 11.81 15.54
C ALA A 76 3.92 11.02 16.85
N ARG A 77 4.84 11.21 17.79
CA ARG A 77 4.77 10.62 19.15
C ARG A 77 3.63 11.15 19.99
N SER A 78 3.13 12.33 19.72
CA SER A 78 2.01 12.94 20.45
C SER A 78 0.63 12.36 20.08
N GLY A 79 0.57 11.39 19.19
CA GLY A 79 -0.65 10.63 18.84
C GLY A 79 -1.58 11.28 17.83
N PHE A 80 -1.33 12.53 17.43
CA PHE A 80 -2.08 13.21 16.37
C PHE A 80 -1.23 13.36 15.14
N GLY A 81 -1.64 12.72 14.03
CA GLY A 81 -0.99 12.86 12.73
C GLY A 81 -0.12 11.70 12.29
N ASN A 82 -0.18 10.54 12.98
CA ASN A 82 0.61 9.37 12.64
C ASN A 82 0.11 8.61 11.40
N PHE A 83 -1.14 8.84 11.00
CA PHE A 83 -1.76 8.09 9.94
C PHE A 83 -2.32 9.06 8.90
N THR A 84 -1.64 9.14 7.79
CA THR A 84 -2.10 9.93 6.67
C THR A 84 -3.00 9.09 5.77
N ILE A 85 -2.65 7.82 5.57
CA ILE A 85 -3.41 6.91 4.72
C ILE A 85 -4.41 6.10 5.56
N HIS A 86 -5.71 6.29 5.31
CA HIS A 86 -6.79 5.50 5.89
C HIS A 86 -6.93 4.14 5.20
N HIS A 87 -6.97 4.17 3.87
CA HIS A 87 -7.12 3.01 3.02
C HIS A 87 -6.24 3.15 1.80
N ILE A 88 -5.74 2.02 1.34
CA ILE A 88 -5.12 1.93 0.03
C ILE A 88 -5.60 0.65 -0.65
N GLY A 89 -6.17 0.81 -1.83
CA GLY A 89 -6.44 -0.28 -2.75
C GLY A 89 -5.24 -0.49 -3.65
N VAL A 90 -4.73 -1.70 -3.74
CA VAL A 90 -3.70 -2.08 -4.71
C VAL A 90 -4.31 -3.10 -5.66
N HIS A 91 -4.24 -2.83 -6.94
CA HIS A 91 -4.80 -3.73 -7.95
C HIS A 91 -3.93 -3.77 -9.19
N SER A 92 -3.88 -4.94 -9.84
CA SER A 92 -3.24 -5.05 -11.14
C SER A 92 -4.11 -4.36 -12.18
N SER A 93 -3.49 -3.46 -12.95
CA SER A 93 -4.08 -2.98 -14.18
C SER A 93 -3.71 -3.94 -15.28
N GLU A 94 -4.65 -4.76 -15.69
CA GLU A 94 -4.58 -5.26 -17.05
C GLU A 94 -4.91 -4.08 -17.96
N VAL A 95 -4.20 -3.99 -19.07
CA VAL A 95 -4.57 -3.03 -20.12
C VAL A 95 -5.97 -3.41 -20.58
N PHE A 96 -6.96 -2.67 -20.09
CA PHE A 96 -8.32 -2.76 -20.62
C PHE A 96 -8.28 -2.29 -22.07
N THR A 97 -8.05 -3.20 -22.97
CA THR A 97 -8.52 -2.99 -24.34
C THR A 97 -10.04 -3.11 -24.27
N GLU A 98 -10.77 -2.14 -24.80
CA GLU A 98 -12.24 -2.02 -24.78
C GLU A 98 -13.01 -3.25 -25.31
N GLN A 99 -12.33 -4.35 -25.53
CA GLN A 99 -12.83 -5.54 -26.23
C GLN A 99 -12.61 -6.85 -25.46
N THR A 100 -12.21 -6.78 -24.19
CA THR A 100 -12.09 -8.01 -23.39
C THR A 100 -13.48 -8.37 -22.86
N ASP A 101 -14.11 -9.32 -23.54
CA ASP A 101 -15.23 -10.07 -23.02
C ASP A 101 -14.83 -10.64 -21.64
N LEU A 102 -15.54 -10.25 -20.58
CA LEU A 102 -15.29 -10.65 -19.19
C LEU A 102 -15.64 -12.13 -19.00
N SER A 103 -15.03 -13.02 -19.76
CA SER A 103 -15.12 -14.45 -19.52
C SER A 103 -14.52 -14.76 -18.16
N LEU A 104 -15.10 -15.75 -17.48
CA LEU A 104 -14.69 -16.18 -16.13
C LEU A 104 -13.22 -16.66 -16.04
N GLU A 105 -12.49 -16.68 -17.14
CA GLU A 105 -11.08 -17.06 -17.26
C GLU A 105 -10.10 -15.91 -16.96
N ASP A 106 -10.59 -14.67 -16.93
CA ASP A 106 -9.81 -13.46 -16.63
C ASP A 106 -9.68 -13.25 -15.11
N ARG A 107 -9.27 -14.29 -14.41
CA ARG A 107 -9.28 -14.39 -12.94
C ARG A 107 -7.98 -13.99 -12.26
N SER A 108 -7.01 -13.52 -12.97
CA SER A 108 -5.72 -13.12 -12.39
C SER A 108 -5.70 -11.65 -11.93
N ARG A 109 -6.81 -11.16 -11.43
CA ARG A 109 -6.85 -9.79 -10.91
C ARG A 109 -6.36 -9.76 -9.49
N PHE A 110 -5.08 -9.49 -9.32
CA PHE A 110 -4.55 -9.13 -8.02
C PHE A 110 -5.30 -7.90 -7.50
N ARG A 111 -5.89 -8.04 -6.33
CA ARG A 111 -6.54 -6.95 -5.62
C ARG A 111 -6.34 -7.11 -4.13
N MET A 112 -5.85 -6.06 -3.50
CA MET A 112 -5.70 -5.97 -2.06
C MET A 112 -6.26 -4.64 -1.58
N VAL A 113 -6.85 -4.65 -0.41
CA VAL A 113 -7.21 -3.42 0.30
C VAL A 113 -6.50 -3.43 1.64
N TYR A 114 -5.69 -2.42 1.86
CA TYR A 114 -5.11 -2.08 3.14
C TYR A 114 -6.05 -1.12 3.88
N SER A 115 -6.21 -1.36 5.16
CA SER A 115 -6.90 -0.44 6.07
C SER A 115 -6.02 -0.20 7.28
N LEU A 116 -6.18 0.94 7.91
CA LEU A 116 -5.45 1.29 9.12
C LEU A 116 -5.52 0.16 10.17
N GLY A 117 -4.35 -0.36 10.56
CA GLY A 117 -4.22 -1.48 11.50
C GLY A 117 -4.32 -2.87 10.87
N GLN A 118 -4.57 -2.98 9.56
CA GLN A 118 -4.54 -4.23 8.80
C GLN A 118 -3.67 -4.05 7.56
N ASN A 119 -2.38 -4.15 7.72
CA ASN A 119 -1.39 -3.87 6.69
C ASN A 119 -0.83 -5.12 6.01
N ALA A 120 -1.17 -6.30 6.48
CA ALA A 120 -0.71 -7.56 5.91
C ALA A 120 -1.86 -8.54 5.69
N THR A 121 -1.77 -9.31 4.61
CA THR A 121 -2.64 -10.44 4.31
C THR A 121 -1.77 -11.65 3.97
N VAL A 122 -2.01 -12.75 4.67
CA VAL A 122 -1.38 -14.04 4.40
C VAL A 122 -2.46 -15.02 3.96
N TYR A 123 -2.28 -15.61 2.79
CA TYR A 123 -3.22 -16.60 2.25
C TYR A 123 -2.94 -17.98 2.86
N PRO A 124 -3.98 -18.81 3.06
CA PRO A 124 -3.83 -20.17 3.55
C PRO A 124 -2.84 -20.99 2.71
N ASP A 125 -2.32 -22.08 3.29
CA ASP A 125 -1.18 -22.82 2.72
C ASP A 125 -1.38 -23.32 1.28
N ASP A 126 -2.59 -23.70 0.93
CA ASP A 126 -2.92 -24.24 -0.41
C ASP A 126 -3.54 -23.20 -1.35
N THR A 127 -3.48 -21.91 -0.98
CA THR A 127 -4.10 -20.83 -1.75
C THR A 127 -3.13 -19.68 -2.03
N GLY A 128 -3.48 -18.85 -2.99
CA GLY A 128 -2.74 -17.65 -3.35
C GLY A 128 -3.47 -16.90 -4.45
N ILE A 129 -2.98 -15.71 -4.78
CA ILE A 129 -3.47 -14.92 -5.90
C ILE A 129 -2.40 -14.89 -6.99
N THR A 130 -2.81 -15.05 -8.23
CA THR A 130 -1.88 -14.92 -9.36
C THR A 130 -1.62 -13.44 -9.64
N LEU A 131 -0.36 -13.10 -9.82
CA LEU A 131 0.10 -11.85 -10.38
C LEU A 131 0.83 -12.19 -11.70
N ALA A 132 0.24 -11.71 -12.79
CA ALA A 132 0.73 -12.07 -14.13
C ALA A 132 2.07 -11.41 -14.45
N ALA A 133 2.82 -12.02 -15.37
CA ALA A 133 3.99 -11.41 -15.97
C ALA A 133 3.62 -10.07 -16.62
N ASP A 134 4.59 -9.15 -16.66
CA ASP A 134 4.45 -7.82 -17.24
C ASP A 134 3.29 -6.97 -16.69
N SER A 135 2.70 -7.37 -15.55
CA SER A 135 1.62 -6.63 -14.90
C SER A 135 2.11 -5.32 -14.32
N GLU A 136 1.18 -4.38 -14.21
CA GLU A 136 1.37 -3.10 -13.55
C GLU A 136 0.42 -2.97 -12.37
N LEU A 137 0.82 -2.27 -11.34
CA LEU A 137 -0.01 -1.99 -10.17
C LEU A 137 -0.49 -0.54 -10.16
N ARG A 138 -1.75 -0.36 -9.78
CA ARG A 138 -2.36 0.93 -9.45
C ARG A 138 -2.70 0.96 -7.98
N PHE A 139 -2.62 2.15 -7.42
CA PHE A 139 -2.85 2.40 -6.01
C PHE A 139 -3.95 3.44 -5.86
N THR A 140 -5.11 3.02 -5.37
CA THR A 140 -6.19 3.94 -5.02
C THR A 140 -6.01 4.33 -3.56
N VAL A 141 -5.66 5.57 -3.30
CA VAL A 141 -5.32 6.05 -1.97
C VAL A 141 -6.44 6.91 -1.42
N HIS A 142 -6.87 6.59 -0.19
CA HIS A 142 -7.71 7.44 0.62
C HIS A 142 -6.90 7.91 1.83
N LEU A 143 -6.65 9.21 1.91
CA LEU A 143 -5.88 9.80 2.99
C LEU A 143 -6.66 10.90 3.70
N TYR A 144 -6.34 11.08 4.96
CA TYR A 144 -6.78 12.22 5.75
C TYR A 144 -5.58 13.12 6.03
N SER A 145 -5.70 14.40 5.70
CA SER A 145 -4.72 15.40 6.12
C SER A 145 -5.26 16.19 7.30
N SER A 146 -4.43 16.34 8.33
CA SER A 146 -4.74 17.17 9.49
C SER A 146 -4.54 18.67 9.23
N GLY A 147 -3.94 19.04 8.11
CA GLY A 147 -3.67 20.43 7.73
C GLY A 147 -2.44 21.03 8.43
N VAL A 148 -1.54 20.20 8.98
CA VAL A 148 -0.27 20.60 9.60
C VAL A 148 0.88 19.98 8.85
#